data_1f1aa66aec6b4a8b0e95994cd6c660da
#
_entry.id   1f1aa66aec6b4a8b0e95994cd6c660da
#
_cell.length_a   1.000
_cell.length_b   1.000
_cell.length_c   1.000
_cell.angle_alpha   90.00
_cell.angle_beta   90.00
_cell.angle_gamma   90.00
#
_symmetry.space_group_name_H-M   'P 1'
#
loop_
_entity.id
_entity.type
_entity.pdbx_description
1 polymer ?
#
loop_
_entity_poly.entity_id
_entity_poly.type
_entity_poly.pdbx_seq_one_letter_code
_entity_poly.pdbx_strand_id
1 'polypeptide(L)'
;MKIAFLTPEYPHPNTGNSGGIGTSIKNLAKGLLAQGCAVRILVYGQKEDAIFEDQGIVVQQIKNVKLKGLSWWLTRKKLERIIDELYANQEIDLVEAPDWTGITSFIKPKKCPVVIRLNGSDTYFCHLDGRPVKWINKFHEKKAL
;
A
#
# COMPACT_ATOMS: atom_id res chain seq x y z
N MET A 1 1.29 -5.56 -18.76
CA MET A 1 1.73 -5.73 -17.36
C MET A 1 0.61 -5.27 -16.43
N LYS A 2 0.42 -5.96 -15.31
CA LYS A 2 -0.63 -5.68 -14.31
C LYS A 2 0.03 -5.31 -12.99
N ILE A 3 -0.10 -4.05 -12.57
CA ILE A 3 0.62 -3.50 -11.41
C ILE A 3 -0.37 -3.18 -10.31
N ALA A 4 -0.08 -3.63 -9.09
CA ALA A 4 -0.81 -3.19 -7.90
C ALA A 4 0.03 -2.19 -7.09
N PHE A 5 -0.61 -1.15 -6.56
CA PHE A 5 -0.01 -0.21 -5.61
C PHE A 5 -0.64 -0.42 -4.24
N LEU A 6 0.16 -0.72 -3.23
CA LEU A 6 -0.26 -0.76 -1.83
C LEU A 6 -0.05 0.62 -1.22
N THR A 7 -1.11 1.24 -0.69
CA THR A 7 -1.04 2.63 -0.21
C THR A 7 -1.99 2.86 0.97
N PRO A 8 -1.67 3.79 1.92
CA PRO A 8 -2.60 4.19 2.96
C PRO A 8 -3.71 5.11 2.46
N GLU A 9 -3.56 5.72 1.29
CA GLU A 9 -4.43 6.80 0.81
C GLU A 9 -4.58 6.79 -0.71
N TYR A 10 -5.73 7.25 -1.18
CA TYR A 10 -6.01 7.46 -2.59
C TYR A 10 -7.03 8.62 -2.73
N PRO A 11 -6.83 9.60 -3.66
CA PRO A 11 -7.71 10.77 -3.75
C PRO A 11 -9.03 10.43 -4.47
N HIS A 12 -9.99 9.90 -3.70
CA HIS A 12 -11.35 9.59 -4.14
C HIS A 12 -12.33 9.76 -2.98
N PRO A 13 -13.59 10.21 -3.20
CA PRO A 13 -14.59 10.38 -2.15
C PRO A 13 -14.78 9.14 -1.25
N ASN A 14 -14.72 7.95 -1.83
CA ASN A 14 -14.89 6.69 -1.09
C ASN A 14 -13.73 6.35 -0.16
N THR A 15 -12.52 6.83 -0.45
CA THR A 15 -11.30 6.51 0.32
C THR A 15 -10.88 7.61 1.30
N GLY A 16 -11.59 8.74 1.28
CA GLY A 16 -11.35 9.88 2.16
C GLY A 16 -10.22 10.80 1.69
N ASN A 17 -9.66 11.57 2.64
CA ASN A 17 -8.62 12.53 2.34
C ASN A 17 -7.33 11.84 1.90
N SER A 18 -6.63 12.47 0.97
CA SER A 18 -5.35 11.99 0.45
C SER A 18 -4.32 13.12 0.46
N GLY A 19 -3.10 12.75 0.81
CA GLY A 19 -1.93 13.62 0.74
C GLY A 19 -1.11 13.40 -0.54
N GLY A 20 0.20 13.62 -0.43
CA GLY A 20 1.13 13.56 -1.56
C GLY A 20 1.32 12.17 -2.14
N ILE A 21 1.32 11.13 -1.30
CA ILE A 21 1.54 9.74 -1.73
C ILE A 21 0.39 9.30 -2.65
N GLY A 22 -0.85 9.46 -2.21
CA GLY A 22 -2.01 9.04 -3.00
C GLY A 22 -2.17 9.83 -4.30
N THR A 23 -1.90 11.13 -4.28
CA THR A 23 -1.91 11.98 -5.49
C THR A 23 -0.85 11.53 -6.49
N SER A 24 0.38 11.25 -6.03
CA SER A 24 1.47 10.75 -6.86
C SER A 24 1.12 9.40 -7.50
N ILE A 25 0.57 8.46 -6.71
CA ILE A 25 0.15 7.15 -7.19
C ILE A 25 -0.97 7.28 -8.23
N LYS A 26 -1.97 8.15 -8.01
CA LYS A 26 -3.05 8.37 -8.99
C LYS A 26 -2.52 8.89 -10.33
N ASN A 27 -1.59 9.83 -10.30
CA ASN A 27 -0.97 10.37 -11.52
C ASN A 27 -0.14 9.30 -12.24
N LEU A 28 0.65 8.51 -11.50
CA LEU A 28 1.42 7.41 -12.05
C LEU A 28 0.50 6.34 -12.66
N ALA A 29 -0.58 5.98 -11.97
CA ALA A 29 -1.57 5.02 -12.45
C ALA A 29 -2.18 5.45 -13.80
N LYS A 30 -2.55 6.72 -13.96
CA LYS A 30 -3.04 7.26 -15.23
C LYS A 30 -2.00 7.15 -16.34
N GLY A 31 -0.74 7.45 -16.06
CA GLY A 31 0.35 7.30 -17.03
C GLY A 31 0.56 5.85 -17.45
N LEU A 32 0.48 4.90 -16.51
CA LEU A 32 0.60 3.47 -16.78
C LEU A 32 -0.57 2.93 -17.60
N LEU A 33 -1.81 3.36 -17.30
CA LEU A 33 -2.98 3.01 -18.13
C LEU A 33 -2.80 3.49 -19.56
N ALA A 34 -2.32 4.71 -19.78
CA ALA A 34 -2.06 5.25 -21.11
C ALA A 34 -0.99 4.44 -21.90
N GLN A 35 -0.12 3.70 -21.19
CA GLN A 35 0.85 2.77 -21.77
C GLN A 35 0.34 1.33 -21.87
N GLY A 36 -0.96 1.09 -21.68
CA GLY A 36 -1.56 -0.24 -21.80
C GLY A 36 -1.33 -1.17 -20.62
N CYS A 37 -0.88 -0.66 -19.48
CA CYS A 37 -0.82 -1.45 -18.24
C CYS A 37 -2.18 -1.50 -17.56
N ALA A 38 -2.54 -2.61 -16.93
CA ALA A 38 -3.64 -2.65 -15.99
C ALA A 38 -3.15 -2.22 -14.59
N VAL A 39 -3.95 -1.41 -13.89
CA VAL A 39 -3.56 -0.86 -12.59
C VAL A 39 -4.64 -1.16 -11.54
N ARG A 40 -4.19 -1.67 -10.39
CA ARG A 40 -4.99 -1.86 -9.18
C ARG A 40 -4.39 -1.09 -8.02
N ILE A 41 -5.22 -0.42 -7.24
CA ILE A 41 -4.80 0.30 -6.02
C ILE A 41 -5.37 -0.45 -4.81
N LEU A 42 -4.51 -0.90 -3.92
CA LEU A 42 -4.86 -1.55 -2.65
C LEU A 42 -4.76 -0.51 -1.53
N VAL A 43 -5.89 0.06 -1.12
CA VAL A 43 -5.93 1.13 -0.12
C VAL A 43 -6.22 0.53 1.25
N TYR A 44 -5.22 0.41 2.10
CA TYR A 44 -5.41 -0.13 3.45
C TYR A 44 -5.85 0.94 4.46
N GLY A 45 -6.30 0.50 5.64
CA GLY A 45 -6.76 1.41 6.69
C GLY A 45 -8.16 1.98 6.48
N GLN A 46 -8.94 1.37 5.61
CA GLN A 46 -10.29 1.82 5.26
C GLN A 46 -11.35 1.39 6.27
N LYS A 47 -12.54 2.00 6.19
CA LYS A 47 -13.69 1.71 7.08
C LYS A 47 -14.30 0.35 6.78
N GLU A 48 -14.25 -0.07 5.53
CA GLU A 48 -14.83 -1.32 5.02
C GLU A 48 -13.96 -1.94 3.92
N ASP A 49 -14.24 -3.18 3.59
CA ASP A 49 -13.69 -3.84 2.41
C ASP A 49 -14.65 -3.60 1.25
N ALA A 50 -14.19 -2.94 0.19
CA ALA A 50 -14.96 -2.65 -1.01
C ALA A 50 -14.07 -2.59 -2.25
N ILE A 51 -14.66 -2.75 -3.43
CA ILE A 51 -13.96 -2.60 -4.71
C ILE A 51 -14.80 -1.69 -5.59
N PHE A 52 -14.16 -0.73 -6.24
CA PHE A 52 -14.78 0.14 -7.23
C PHE A 52 -13.79 0.50 -8.34
N GLU A 53 -14.26 1.12 -9.39
CA GLU A 53 -13.44 1.61 -10.49
C GLU A 53 -13.38 3.13 -10.49
N ASP A 54 -12.20 3.70 -10.71
CA ASP A 54 -11.98 5.13 -10.90
C ASP A 54 -11.19 5.35 -12.20
N GLN A 55 -11.89 5.73 -13.28
CA GLN A 55 -11.28 6.06 -14.58
C GLN A 55 -10.40 4.93 -15.15
N GLY A 56 -10.86 3.68 -15.08
CA GLY A 56 -10.11 2.51 -15.54
C GLY A 56 -9.12 1.93 -14.51
N ILE A 57 -9.00 2.54 -13.34
CA ILE A 57 -8.20 2.04 -12.22
C ILE A 57 -9.09 1.24 -11.30
N VAL A 58 -8.76 -0.01 -11.02
CA VAL A 58 -9.46 -0.81 -10.00
C VAL A 58 -8.96 -0.39 -8.63
N VAL A 59 -9.85 0.12 -7.78
CA VAL A 59 -9.53 0.54 -6.41
C VAL A 59 -10.16 -0.44 -5.42
N GLN A 60 -9.34 -1.06 -4.59
CA GLN A 60 -9.74 -1.99 -3.56
C GLN A 60 -9.45 -1.42 -2.17
N GLN A 61 -10.52 -1.09 -1.46
CA GLN A 61 -10.47 -0.68 -0.07
C GLN A 61 -10.25 -1.89 0.83
N ILE A 62 -9.36 -1.76 1.79
CA ILE A 62 -9.02 -2.85 2.72
C ILE A 62 -9.13 -2.34 4.14
N LYS A 63 -10.11 -2.88 4.87
CA LYS A 63 -10.31 -2.61 6.28
C LYS A 63 -9.24 -3.28 7.13
N ASN A 64 -8.69 -2.53 8.09
CA ASN A 64 -7.79 -3.09 9.07
C ASN A 64 -8.49 -4.11 9.97
N VAL A 65 -7.80 -5.19 10.29
CA VAL A 65 -8.27 -6.15 11.28
C VAL A 65 -8.18 -5.53 12.67
N LYS A 66 -9.27 -5.57 13.43
CA LYS A 66 -9.33 -5.05 14.81
C LYS A 66 -9.30 -6.22 15.78
N LEU A 67 -8.14 -6.44 16.42
CA LEU A 67 -7.97 -7.38 17.52
C LEU A 67 -6.95 -6.78 18.51
N LYS A 68 -7.34 -6.64 19.77
CA LYS A 68 -6.49 -6.00 20.81
C LYS A 68 -5.09 -6.66 20.85
N GLY A 69 -4.06 -5.84 20.67
CA GLY A 69 -2.65 -6.26 20.68
C GLY A 69 -2.11 -6.89 19.38
N LEU A 70 -2.96 -7.42 18.49
CA LEU A 70 -2.54 -8.12 17.27
C LEU A 70 -3.01 -7.47 15.96
N SER A 71 -3.76 -6.36 16.03
CA SER A 71 -4.36 -5.71 14.85
C SER A 71 -3.35 -5.40 13.73
N TRP A 72 -2.17 -4.92 14.09
CA TRP A 72 -1.11 -4.57 13.15
C TRP A 72 -0.58 -5.79 12.38
N TRP A 73 -0.39 -6.91 13.07
CA TRP A 73 0.10 -8.15 12.47
C TRP A 73 -0.96 -8.82 11.59
N LEU A 74 -2.19 -8.93 12.10
CA LEU A 74 -3.31 -9.52 11.37
C LEU A 74 -3.66 -8.72 10.11
N THR A 75 -3.56 -7.38 10.17
CA THR A 75 -3.75 -6.54 8.98
C THR A 75 -2.70 -6.86 7.92
N ARG A 76 -1.42 -6.99 8.30
CA ARG A 76 -0.36 -7.37 7.37
C ARG A 76 -0.58 -8.76 6.77
N LYS A 77 -1.02 -9.72 7.56
CA LYS A 77 -1.35 -11.08 7.06
C LYS A 77 -2.58 -11.08 6.13
N LYS A 78 -3.55 -10.20 6.38
CA LYS A 78 -4.67 -9.98 5.45
C LYS A 78 -4.18 -9.42 4.12
N LEU A 79 -3.30 -8.41 4.14
CA LEU A 79 -2.70 -7.82 2.94
C LEU A 79 -1.88 -8.87 2.16
N GLU A 80 -1.05 -9.63 2.85
CA GLU A 80 -0.25 -10.72 2.25
C GLU A 80 -1.15 -11.72 1.52
N ARG A 81 -2.24 -12.17 2.18
CA ARG A 81 -3.19 -13.10 1.56
C ARG A 81 -3.87 -12.52 0.33
N ILE A 82 -4.31 -11.24 0.39
CA ILE A 82 -4.92 -10.56 -0.77
C ILE A 82 -3.91 -10.50 -1.93
N ILE A 83 -2.66 -10.16 -1.68
CA ILE A 83 -1.61 -10.11 -2.71
C ILE A 83 -1.37 -11.50 -3.31
N ASP A 84 -1.27 -12.54 -2.48
CA ASP A 84 -1.09 -13.92 -2.95
C ASP A 84 -2.28 -14.39 -3.81
N GLU A 85 -3.51 -14.09 -3.40
CA GLU A 85 -4.74 -14.43 -4.14
C GLU A 85 -4.78 -13.71 -5.51
N LEU A 86 -4.52 -12.40 -5.54
CA LEU A 86 -4.50 -11.62 -6.78
C LEU A 86 -3.42 -12.10 -7.74
N TYR A 87 -2.24 -12.44 -7.23
CA TYR A 87 -1.14 -12.96 -8.04
C TYR A 87 -1.46 -14.37 -8.58
N ALA A 88 -2.01 -15.26 -7.75
CA ALA A 88 -2.41 -16.61 -8.15
C ALA A 88 -3.50 -16.59 -9.23
N ASN A 89 -4.43 -15.63 -9.16
CA ASN A 89 -5.48 -15.42 -10.14
C ASN A 89 -5.01 -14.65 -11.38
N GLN A 90 -3.72 -14.33 -11.47
CA GLN A 90 -3.16 -13.54 -12.56
C GLN A 90 -3.80 -12.15 -12.70
N GLU A 91 -4.31 -11.57 -11.63
CA GLU A 91 -4.87 -10.21 -11.61
C GLU A 91 -3.78 -9.13 -11.45
N ILE A 92 -2.62 -9.52 -10.92
CA ILE A 92 -1.43 -8.66 -10.78
C ILE A 92 -0.16 -9.43 -11.14
N ASP A 93 0.87 -8.73 -11.65
CA ASP A 93 2.20 -9.28 -11.92
C ASP A 93 3.20 -8.91 -10.80
N LEU A 94 2.99 -7.76 -10.16
CA LEU A 94 3.80 -7.26 -9.05
C LEU A 94 2.99 -6.30 -8.16
N VAL A 95 3.50 -6.08 -6.96
CA VAL A 95 3.02 -5.06 -6.03
C VAL A 95 4.13 -4.02 -5.78
N GLU A 96 3.79 -2.74 -5.90
CA GLU A 96 4.61 -1.63 -5.42
C GLU A 96 4.05 -1.11 -4.09
N ALA A 97 4.91 -0.89 -3.11
CA ALA A 97 4.53 -0.38 -1.80
C ALA A 97 5.48 0.74 -1.34
N PRO A 98 5.00 1.73 -0.56
CA PRO A 98 5.85 2.78 -0.02
C PRO A 98 6.71 2.26 1.14
N ASP A 99 7.86 2.90 1.35
CA ASP A 99 8.70 2.70 2.54
C ASP A 99 8.08 3.32 3.82
N TRP A 100 7.02 4.13 3.66
CA TRP A 100 6.33 4.85 4.74
C TRP A 100 5.87 3.91 5.85
N THR A 101 6.32 4.17 7.09
CA THR A 101 6.02 3.41 8.31
C THR A 101 6.28 1.90 8.23
N GLY A 102 6.97 1.43 7.20
CA GLY A 102 7.33 0.02 7.03
C GLY A 102 6.13 -0.91 6.93
N ILE A 103 5.12 -0.53 6.15
CA ILE A 103 3.90 -1.36 5.99
C ILE A 103 4.21 -2.78 5.52
N THR A 104 5.22 -2.94 4.67
CA THR A 104 5.65 -4.23 4.12
C THR A 104 6.42 -5.11 5.10
N SER A 105 6.79 -4.59 6.28
CA SER A 105 7.38 -5.42 7.32
C SER A 105 6.47 -6.60 7.66
N PHE A 106 7.01 -7.83 7.65
CA PHE A 106 6.25 -9.09 7.85
C PHE A 106 5.21 -9.42 6.76
N ILE A 107 5.18 -8.68 5.63
CA ILE A 107 4.46 -9.08 4.42
C ILE A 107 5.47 -9.83 3.54
N LYS A 108 5.24 -11.13 3.31
CA LYS A 108 6.11 -11.98 2.49
C LYS A 108 5.23 -12.83 1.57
N PRO A 109 4.77 -12.26 0.45
CA PRO A 109 4.01 -13.02 -0.53
C PRO A 109 4.84 -14.21 -1.04
N LYS A 110 4.16 -15.32 -1.35
CA LYS A 110 4.85 -16.56 -1.73
C LYS A 110 5.59 -16.45 -3.06
N LYS A 111 5.00 -15.76 -4.03
CA LYS A 111 5.52 -15.67 -5.40
C LYS A 111 5.46 -14.26 -5.98
N CYS A 112 4.55 -13.39 -5.50
CA CYS A 112 4.38 -12.06 -6.04
C CYS A 112 5.59 -11.17 -5.73
N PRO A 113 6.26 -10.59 -6.72
CA PRO A 113 7.32 -9.61 -6.49
C PRO A 113 6.78 -8.38 -5.76
N VAL A 114 7.52 -7.91 -4.75
CA VAL A 114 7.22 -6.66 -4.01
C VAL A 114 8.33 -5.66 -4.27
N VAL A 115 7.97 -4.51 -4.81
CA VAL A 115 8.88 -3.39 -5.07
C VAL A 115 8.64 -2.32 -4.01
N ILE A 116 9.69 -1.89 -3.33
CA ILE A 116 9.59 -0.80 -2.36
C ILE A 116 9.98 0.51 -3.03
N ARG A 117 9.03 1.46 -3.07
CA ARG A 117 9.29 2.82 -3.52
C ARG A 117 9.77 3.66 -2.34
N LEU A 118 10.97 4.20 -2.46
CA LEU A 118 11.55 5.10 -1.48
C LEU A 118 11.02 6.52 -1.69
N ASN A 119 9.93 6.85 -1.01
CA ASN A 119 9.32 8.19 -1.02
C ASN A 119 9.84 9.08 0.12
N GLY A 120 10.58 8.50 1.04
CA GLY A 120 10.99 9.06 2.32
C GLY A 120 10.22 8.42 3.47
N SER A 121 10.94 7.78 4.37
CA SER A 121 10.38 7.13 5.54
C SER A 121 9.97 8.14 6.62
N ASP A 122 9.12 7.73 7.56
CA ASP A 122 8.78 8.57 8.73
C ASP A 122 10.05 8.91 9.53
N THR A 123 11.00 7.98 9.63
CA THR A 123 12.32 8.24 10.25
C THR A 123 13.07 9.37 9.56
N TYR A 124 13.07 9.41 8.22
CA TYR A 124 13.72 10.46 7.44
C TYR A 124 13.08 11.84 7.69
N PHE A 125 11.75 11.92 7.59
CA PHE A 125 11.03 13.17 7.81
C PHE A 125 11.12 13.64 9.26
N CYS A 126 11.04 12.74 10.25
CA CYS A 126 11.26 13.10 11.65
C CYS A 126 12.65 13.72 11.87
N HIS A 127 13.68 13.18 11.19
CA HIS A 127 15.03 13.73 11.28
C HIS A 127 15.11 15.15 10.69
N LEU A 128 14.51 15.38 9.51
CA LEU A 128 14.48 16.70 8.89
C LEU A 128 13.73 17.74 9.75
N ASP A 129 12.62 17.34 10.37
CA ASP A 129 11.79 18.23 11.18
C ASP A 129 12.31 18.40 12.63
N GLY A 130 13.41 17.73 13.00
CA GLY A 130 13.92 17.72 14.39
C GLY A 130 12.98 17.04 15.39
N ARG A 131 12.07 16.17 14.93
CA ARG A 131 11.10 15.44 15.76
C ARG A 131 11.65 14.08 16.21
N PRO A 132 11.29 13.63 17.42
CA PRO A 132 11.69 12.30 17.87
C PRO A 132 11.04 11.22 17.00
N VAL A 133 11.85 10.27 16.55
CA VAL A 133 11.39 9.09 15.79
C VAL A 133 10.77 8.06 16.74
N LYS A 134 9.57 7.59 16.43
CA LYS A 134 8.99 6.46 17.16
C LYS A 134 9.80 5.20 16.87
N TRP A 135 10.36 4.57 17.90
CA TRP A 135 11.20 3.38 17.76
C TRP A 135 10.51 2.25 16.98
N ILE A 136 9.17 2.12 17.14
CA ILE A 136 8.37 1.11 16.43
C ILE A 136 8.35 1.36 14.92
N ASN A 137 8.24 2.62 14.46
CA ASN A 137 8.28 2.96 13.03
C ASN A 137 9.67 2.65 12.46
N LYS A 138 10.74 3.07 13.15
CA LYS A 138 12.13 2.75 12.77
C LYS A 138 12.39 1.25 12.66
N PHE A 139 11.83 0.45 13.60
CA PHE A 139 11.93 -1.01 13.55
C PHE A 139 11.24 -1.58 12.31
N HIS A 140 10.00 -1.16 12.04
CA HIS A 140 9.23 -1.64 10.88
C HIS A 140 9.85 -1.20 9.56
N GLU A 141 10.34 0.03 9.45
CA GLU A 141 11.03 0.54 8.26
C GLU A 141 12.28 -0.28 7.94
N LYS A 142 13.13 -0.55 8.95
CA LYS A 142 14.29 -1.45 8.80
C LYS A 142 13.92 -2.88 8.39
N LYS A 143 12.75 -3.35 8.80
CA LYS A 143 12.30 -4.71 8.52
C LYS A 143 11.61 -4.82 7.15
N ALA A 144 11.18 -3.71 6.59
CA ALA A 144 10.50 -3.62 5.30
C ALA A 144 11.47 -3.60 4.11
N LEU A 145 12.68 -3.13 4.33
CA LEU A 145 13.80 -3.10 3.37
C LEU A 145 14.62 -4.39 3.46
#